data_0b38f0fde057203939e32fd40c2944bb
#
_entry.id   0b38f0fde057203939e32fd40c2944bb
#
_cell.length_a   1.000
_cell.length_b   1.000
_cell.length_c   1.000
_cell.angle_alpha   90.00
_cell.angle_beta   90.00
_cell.angle_gamma   90.00
#
_symmetry.space_group_name_H-M   'P 1'
#
loop_
_entity.id
_entity.type
_entity.pdbx_description
1 polymer ?
#
loop_
_entity_poly.entity_id
_entity_poly.type
_entity_poly.pdbx_seq_one_letter_code
_entity_poly.pdbx_strand_id
1 'polypeptide(L)'
;MKVTFNWLKQYVEFDWSPAELAERLTMLGLEVENVQKLEGEFEGVVVAQVVTKDKHPNADKLNVCPVNDGQGERQIVCGAQNFKAGDKVPLILPGFSLPAKPGEAPLLIKVGKIRGVESLGMM
;
A
#
# COMPACT_ATOMS: atom_id res chain seq x y z
N MET A 1 -7.55 9.86 -25.53
CA MET A 1 -8.11 10.47 -24.28
C MET A 1 -8.14 9.39 -23.20
N LYS A 2 -7.84 9.72 -21.93
CA LYS A 2 -7.97 8.78 -20.81
C LYS A 2 -9.01 9.31 -19.85
N VAL A 3 -9.93 8.44 -19.42
CA VAL A 3 -10.97 8.75 -18.42
C VAL A 3 -10.98 7.68 -17.35
N THR A 4 -11.29 8.04 -16.11
CA THR A 4 -11.44 7.05 -15.06
C THR A 4 -12.90 6.57 -14.97
N PHE A 5 -13.09 5.31 -14.66
CA PHE A 5 -14.42 4.70 -14.51
C PHE A 5 -15.26 5.41 -13.45
N ASN A 6 -14.67 5.75 -12.31
CA ASN A 6 -15.37 6.46 -11.24
C ASN A 6 -15.76 7.89 -11.62
N TRP A 7 -14.97 8.55 -12.47
CA TRP A 7 -15.31 9.87 -12.96
C TRP A 7 -16.52 9.84 -13.91
N LEU A 8 -16.60 8.85 -14.80
CA LEU A 8 -17.79 8.66 -15.66
C LEU A 8 -19.06 8.45 -14.84
N LYS A 9 -19.00 7.68 -13.75
CA LYS A 9 -20.15 7.46 -12.84
C LYS A 9 -20.67 8.73 -12.15
N GLN A 10 -19.94 9.82 -12.14
CA GLN A 10 -20.41 11.10 -11.61
C GLN A 10 -21.38 11.82 -12.58
N TYR A 11 -21.36 11.45 -13.86
CA TYR A 11 -22.18 12.09 -14.90
C TYR A 11 -23.30 11.20 -15.41
N VAL A 12 -23.10 9.88 -15.37
CA VAL A 12 -24.07 8.91 -15.91
C VAL A 12 -24.18 7.73 -14.95
N GLU A 13 -25.40 7.39 -14.57
CA GLU A 13 -25.70 6.20 -13.77
C GLU A 13 -25.68 4.95 -14.66
N PHE A 14 -24.86 3.98 -14.29
CA PHE A 14 -24.78 2.66 -14.92
C PHE A 14 -24.18 1.64 -13.96
N ASP A 15 -24.60 0.37 -14.11
CA ASP A 15 -24.15 -0.74 -13.27
C ASP A 15 -23.19 -1.70 -14.00
N TRP A 16 -22.74 -1.33 -15.19
CA TRP A 16 -21.84 -2.15 -16.00
C TRP A 16 -20.45 -2.21 -15.38
N SER A 17 -19.77 -3.33 -15.61
CA SER A 17 -18.35 -3.46 -15.34
C SER A 17 -17.50 -2.62 -16.31
N PRO A 18 -16.23 -2.30 -16.00
CA PRO A 18 -15.37 -1.59 -16.94
C PRO A 18 -15.23 -2.28 -18.31
N ALA A 19 -15.23 -3.62 -18.34
CA ALA A 19 -15.17 -4.39 -19.58
C ALA A 19 -16.44 -4.24 -20.43
N GLU A 20 -17.61 -4.37 -19.82
CA GLU A 20 -18.89 -4.18 -20.49
C GLU A 20 -19.07 -2.74 -21.01
N LEU A 21 -18.64 -1.74 -20.21
CA LEU A 21 -18.66 -0.35 -20.65
C LEU A 21 -17.76 -0.14 -21.89
N ALA A 22 -16.55 -0.71 -21.89
CA ALA A 22 -15.63 -0.63 -23.02
C ALA A 22 -16.22 -1.24 -24.30
N GLU A 23 -16.85 -2.40 -24.18
CA GLU A 23 -17.53 -3.06 -25.30
C GLU A 23 -18.69 -2.20 -25.85
N ARG A 24 -19.54 -1.69 -24.99
CA ARG A 24 -20.68 -0.84 -25.37
C ARG A 24 -20.24 0.45 -26.06
N LEU A 25 -19.22 1.13 -25.51
CA LEU A 25 -18.66 2.33 -26.13
C LEU A 25 -18.11 2.04 -27.52
N THR A 26 -17.37 0.95 -27.67
CA THR A 26 -16.82 0.54 -28.97
C THR A 26 -17.92 0.23 -29.98
N MET A 27 -18.98 -0.46 -29.55
CA MET A 27 -20.15 -0.75 -30.41
C MET A 27 -20.92 0.50 -30.82
N LEU A 28 -20.85 1.57 -30.02
CA LEU A 28 -21.43 2.89 -30.35
C LEU A 28 -20.49 3.77 -31.22
N GLY A 29 -19.35 3.25 -31.63
CA GLY A 29 -18.38 3.96 -32.45
C GLY A 29 -17.33 4.75 -31.67
N LEU A 30 -17.29 4.63 -30.34
CA LEU A 30 -16.24 5.20 -29.48
C LEU A 30 -15.28 4.09 -29.11
N GLU A 31 -14.29 3.84 -29.96
CA GLU A 31 -13.32 2.77 -29.77
C GLU A 31 -12.56 2.92 -28.44
N VAL A 32 -12.56 1.87 -27.64
CA VAL A 32 -11.77 1.74 -26.42
C VAL A 32 -10.54 0.90 -26.73
N GLU A 33 -9.39 1.54 -26.89
CA GLU A 33 -8.12 0.88 -27.21
C GLU A 33 -7.59 0.04 -26.06
N ASN A 34 -7.78 0.48 -24.81
CA ASN A 34 -7.25 -0.21 -23.64
C ASN A 34 -8.07 0.11 -22.37
N VAL A 35 -8.18 -0.88 -21.49
CA VAL A 35 -8.71 -0.74 -20.13
C VAL A 35 -7.59 -1.08 -19.16
N GLN A 36 -7.12 -0.08 -18.41
CA GLN A 36 -6.07 -0.24 -17.41
C GLN A 36 -6.67 -0.29 -16.02
N LYS A 37 -6.44 -1.38 -15.29
CA LYS A 37 -6.76 -1.50 -13.87
C LYS A 37 -5.65 -0.82 -13.07
N LEU A 38 -6.02 0.16 -12.24
CA LEU A 38 -5.10 0.87 -11.36
C LEU A 38 -5.04 0.22 -9.96
N GLU A 39 -5.15 -1.09 -9.91
CA GLU A 39 -4.90 -1.83 -8.66
C GLU A 39 -3.39 -2.00 -8.49
N GLY A 40 -2.88 -1.50 -7.36
CA GLY A 40 -1.60 -1.96 -6.85
C GLY A 40 -1.81 -3.33 -6.19
N GLU A 41 -0.92 -4.27 -6.44
CA GLU A 41 -0.83 -5.54 -5.71
C GLU A 41 -0.26 -5.27 -4.31
N PHE A 42 -1.07 -4.63 -3.45
CA PHE A 42 -0.70 -4.28 -2.07
C PHE A 42 -1.31 -5.28 -1.08
N GLU A 43 -1.20 -6.56 -1.37
CA GLU A 43 -1.65 -7.62 -0.47
C GLU A 43 -0.87 -7.54 0.85
N GLY A 44 -1.59 -7.59 1.99
CA GLY A 44 -0.98 -7.50 3.31
C GLY A 44 -0.53 -6.10 3.75
N VAL A 45 -0.86 -5.06 2.99
CA VAL A 45 -0.68 -3.67 3.42
C VAL A 45 -1.93 -3.19 4.14
N VAL A 46 -1.75 -2.75 5.36
CA VAL A 46 -2.82 -2.21 6.22
C VAL A 46 -2.48 -0.78 6.64
N VAL A 47 -3.47 -0.04 7.08
CA VAL A 47 -3.25 1.27 7.71
C VAL A 47 -3.00 1.05 9.20
N ALA A 48 -1.85 1.51 9.70
CA ALA A 48 -1.52 1.47 11.12
C ALA A 48 -1.32 2.88 11.67
N GLN A 49 -1.63 3.08 12.94
CA GLN A 49 -1.36 4.33 13.65
C GLN A 49 -0.07 4.21 14.46
N VAL A 50 0.82 5.15 14.29
CA VAL A 50 2.06 5.24 15.08
C VAL A 50 1.71 5.66 16.51
N VAL A 51 2.03 4.81 17.49
CA VAL A 51 1.79 5.10 18.91
C VAL A 51 2.88 6.01 19.45
N THR A 52 4.14 5.59 19.32
CA THR A 52 5.32 6.38 19.67
C THR A 52 6.41 6.26 18.61
N LYS A 53 7.37 7.18 18.65
CA LYS A 53 8.56 7.16 17.79
C LYS A 53 9.78 7.38 18.64
N ASP A 54 10.48 6.32 18.97
CA ASP A 54 11.65 6.32 19.83
C ASP A 54 12.92 6.04 19.03
N LYS A 55 14.02 6.63 19.45
CA LYS A 55 15.31 6.43 18.79
C LYS A 55 15.79 5.00 18.99
N HIS A 56 16.32 4.35 17.93
CA HIS A 56 16.85 3.00 18.04
C HIS A 56 18.14 3.00 18.90
N PRO A 57 18.28 2.08 19.90
CA PRO A 57 19.40 2.10 20.83
C PRO A 57 20.78 1.87 20.18
N ASN A 58 20.80 1.16 19.05
CA ASN A 58 22.05 0.76 18.38
C ASN A 58 22.15 1.31 16.94
N ALA A 59 21.33 2.33 16.57
CA ALA A 59 21.37 2.89 15.23
C ALA A 59 20.83 4.32 15.18
N ASP A 60 21.69 5.28 14.89
CA ASP A 60 21.35 6.72 14.90
C ASP A 60 20.30 7.13 13.86
N LYS A 61 20.17 6.39 12.76
CA LYS A 61 19.27 6.69 11.65
C LYS A 61 17.96 5.87 11.68
N LEU A 62 17.79 5.03 12.69
CA LEU A 62 16.59 4.20 12.83
C LEU A 62 15.75 4.62 14.03
N ASN A 63 14.46 4.37 13.93
CA ASN A 63 13.52 4.54 15.02
C ASN A 63 12.84 3.21 15.33
N VAL A 64 12.47 3.02 16.58
CA VAL A 64 11.62 1.94 17.06
C VAL A 64 10.24 2.53 17.28
N CYS A 65 9.26 2.03 16.57
CA CYS A 65 7.92 2.60 16.54
C CYS A 65 6.90 1.50 16.83
N PRO A 66 6.31 1.48 18.02
CA PRO A 66 5.07 0.76 18.25
C PRO A 66 3.98 1.36 17.37
N VAL A 67 3.29 0.51 16.61
CA VAL A 67 2.18 0.89 15.74
C VAL A 67 0.96 0.01 16.05
N ASN A 68 -0.24 0.57 15.95
CA ASN A 68 -1.49 -0.16 16.12
C ASN A 68 -2.14 -0.36 14.74
N ASP A 69 -2.31 -1.61 14.33
CA ASP A 69 -2.92 -2.01 13.05
C ASP A 69 -4.43 -2.28 13.13
N GLY A 70 -5.05 -1.99 14.28
CA GLY A 70 -6.46 -2.28 14.56
C GLY A 70 -6.70 -3.68 15.15
N GLN A 71 -5.70 -4.56 15.11
CA GLN A 71 -5.73 -5.89 15.74
C GLN A 71 -4.83 -5.97 16.97
N GLY A 72 -3.97 -4.98 17.16
CA GLY A 72 -3.05 -4.90 18.29
C GLY A 72 -1.85 -4.01 18.01
N GLU A 73 -0.94 -3.96 18.96
CA GLU A 73 0.32 -3.23 18.82
C GLU A 73 1.42 -4.13 18.22
N ARG A 74 2.17 -3.56 17.27
CA ARG A 74 3.35 -4.19 16.66
C ARG A 74 4.53 -3.26 16.77
N GLN A 75 5.69 -3.81 17.11
CA GLN A 75 6.94 -3.06 17.10
C GLN A 75 7.54 -3.09 15.70
N ILE A 76 7.80 -1.92 15.14
CA ILE A 76 8.40 -1.75 13.81
C ILE A 76 9.68 -0.93 13.94
N VAL A 77 10.75 -1.39 13.30
CA VAL A 77 11.98 -0.62 13.14
C VAL A 77 11.96 0.05 11.77
N CYS A 78 12.05 1.38 11.76
CA CYS A 78 11.91 2.19 10.54
C CYS A 78 13.00 3.26 10.43
N GLY A 79 13.51 3.47 9.22
CA GLY A 79 14.50 4.51 8.91
C GLY A 79 13.88 5.83 8.41
N ALA A 80 12.58 5.85 8.11
CA ALA A 80 11.91 7.06 7.63
C ALA A 80 11.80 8.12 8.74
N GLN A 81 11.86 9.39 8.34
CA GLN A 81 11.80 10.53 9.25
C GLN A 81 10.56 11.42 9.04
N ASN A 82 9.81 11.17 7.99
CA ASN A 82 8.68 11.98 7.52
C ASN A 82 7.34 11.68 8.21
N PHE A 83 7.35 11.09 9.39
CA PHE A 83 6.16 10.80 10.20
C PHE A 83 6.43 11.10 11.68
N LYS A 84 5.37 11.23 12.48
CA LYS A 84 5.39 11.47 13.93
C LYS A 84 4.39 10.55 14.65
N ALA A 85 4.47 10.51 15.97
CA ALA A 85 3.47 9.82 16.79
C ALA A 85 2.05 10.37 16.52
N GLY A 86 1.08 9.48 16.39
CA GLY A 86 -0.31 9.77 16.05
C GLY A 86 -0.63 9.71 14.55
N ASP A 87 0.38 9.73 13.67
CA ASP A 87 0.16 9.65 12.22
C ASP A 87 -0.29 8.24 11.81
N LYS A 88 -1.09 8.18 10.74
CA LYS A 88 -1.47 6.94 10.07
C LYS A 88 -0.49 6.67 8.94
N VAL A 89 0.04 5.46 8.90
CA VAL A 89 1.05 5.03 7.93
C VAL A 89 0.66 3.71 7.29
N PRO A 90 1.08 3.44 6.05
CA PRO A 90 0.96 2.11 5.48
C PRO A 90 1.94 1.16 6.18
N LEU A 91 1.44 0.02 6.60
CA LEU A 91 2.21 -1.06 7.21
C LEU A 91 2.03 -2.33 6.41
N ILE A 92 3.12 -2.92 5.94
CA ILE A 92 3.08 -4.27 5.37
C ILE A 92 3.39 -5.31 6.43
N LEU A 93 2.51 -6.30 6.51
CA LEU A 93 2.61 -7.39 7.48
C LEU A 93 3.64 -8.44 7.05
N PRO A 94 4.24 -9.17 8.01
CA PRO A 94 5.12 -10.29 7.69
C PRO A 94 4.38 -11.39 6.91
N GLY A 95 5.08 -12.02 5.96
CA GLY A 95 4.51 -13.04 5.07
C GLY A 95 4.00 -12.50 3.74
N PHE A 96 3.89 -11.19 3.58
CA PHE A 96 3.51 -10.53 2.34
C PHE A 96 4.72 -9.92 1.63
N SER A 97 4.57 -9.67 0.34
CA SER A 97 5.62 -9.12 -0.50
C SER A 97 5.26 -7.74 -1.01
N LEU A 98 6.24 -6.83 -1.01
CA LEU A 98 6.09 -5.59 -1.74
C LEU A 98 6.21 -5.84 -3.24
N PRO A 99 5.38 -5.16 -4.07
CA PRO A 99 5.50 -5.26 -5.51
C PRO A 99 6.90 -4.82 -5.95
N ALA A 100 7.52 -5.63 -6.80
CA ALA A 100 8.83 -5.34 -7.35
C ALA A 100 8.73 -4.39 -8.54
N LYS A 101 9.82 -3.64 -8.80
CA LYS A 101 9.96 -2.95 -10.08
C LYS A 101 10.13 -3.97 -11.21
N PRO A 102 9.79 -3.61 -12.45
CA PRO A 102 10.03 -4.49 -13.60
C PRO A 102 11.49 -4.97 -13.64
N GLY A 103 11.69 -6.29 -13.54
CA GLY A 103 13.03 -6.93 -13.55
C GLY A 103 13.63 -7.21 -12.18
N GLU A 104 12.99 -6.83 -11.07
CA GLU A 104 13.44 -7.15 -9.71
C GLU A 104 12.55 -8.23 -9.08
N ALA A 105 13.11 -9.00 -8.14
CA ALA A 105 12.32 -9.95 -7.36
C ALA A 105 11.51 -9.22 -6.28
N PRO A 106 10.26 -9.65 -5.98
CA PRO A 106 9.46 -9.05 -4.92
C PRO A 106 10.15 -9.20 -3.55
N LEU A 107 10.11 -8.14 -2.75
CA LEU A 107 10.68 -8.13 -1.41
C LEU A 107 9.71 -8.77 -0.42
N LEU A 108 9.99 -10.00 -0.02
CA LEU A 108 9.22 -10.70 1.02
C LEU A 108 9.54 -10.12 2.40
N ILE A 109 8.53 -9.60 3.08
CA ILE A 109 8.65 -9.07 4.43
C ILE A 109 8.58 -10.22 5.44
N LYS A 110 9.58 -10.30 6.31
CA LYS A 110 9.69 -11.30 7.35
C LYS A 110 9.82 -10.63 8.71
N VAL A 111 9.41 -11.34 9.76
CA VAL A 111 9.82 -10.98 11.12
C VAL A 111 11.32 -11.09 11.21
N GLY A 112 11.97 -10.05 11.66
CA GLY A 112 13.44 -10.03 11.75
C GLY A 112 13.95 -9.10 12.83
N LYS A 113 15.20 -9.30 13.20
CA LYS A 113 15.90 -8.41 14.13
C LYS A 113 16.79 -7.45 13.34
N ILE A 114 16.55 -6.16 13.53
CA ILE A 114 17.34 -5.08 12.94
C ILE A 114 18.21 -4.49 14.03
N ARG A 115 19.53 -4.75 13.97
CA ARG A 115 20.51 -4.34 14.98
C ARG A 115 20.12 -4.69 16.42
N GLY A 116 19.54 -5.90 16.61
CA GLY A 116 19.17 -6.43 17.91
C GLY A 116 17.73 -6.13 18.36
N VAL A 117 17.00 -5.27 17.65
CA VAL A 117 15.59 -4.95 17.92
C VAL A 117 14.70 -5.67 16.91
N GLU A 118 13.67 -6.35 17.40
CA GLU A 118 12.72 -7.08 16.58
C GLU A 118 11.77 -6.14 15.82
N SER A 119 11.54 -6.43 14.54
CA SER A 119 10.58 -5.74 13.69
C SER A 119 9.55 -6.72 13.15
N LEU A 120 8.27 -6.43 13.39
CA LEU A 120 7.11 -7.26 13.03
C LEU A 120 6.42 -6.75 11.75
N GLY A 121 7.20 -6.28 10.79
CA GLY A 121 6.72 -5.73 9.53
C GLY A 121 7.61 -4.60 9.03
N MET A 122 7.11 -3.86 8.03
CA MET A 122 7.79 -2.68 7.48
C MET A 122 6.77 -1.58 7.17
N MET A 123 7.13 -0.33 7.46
CA MET A 123 6.34 0.86 7.14
C MET A 123 7.18 1.91 6.43
#